data_5f1c383231dcc47d1cc812f476cb3216
#
_entry.id   5f1c383231dcc47d1cc812f476cb3216
#
_cell.length_a   1.000
_cell.length_b   1.000
_cell.length_c   1.000
_cell.angle_alpha   90.00
_cell.angle_beta   90.00
_cell.angle_gamma   90.00
#
_symmetry.space_group_name_H-M   'P 1'
#
loop_
_entity.id
_entity.type
_entity.pdbx_description
1 polymer ?
#
loop_
_entity_poly.entity_id
_entity_poly.type
_entity_poly.pdbx_seq_one_letter_code
_entity_poly.pdbx_strand_id
1 'polypeptide(L)'
;MTVRVRFAPSPTGYLHVGNARTAIITWLFARQNNGYFLLRIDDTDTQRSSREYQQAIEDSLQWLGLDWDEKIHQRDRFERYNALIEQLKEQGWLYPCFETQDELALKRKTRLSRGLPPIYDRAALSLTDADIKAYEDEGRKPHWRFKLKHEPIEWDDCVRGSVKFEGADLSDPVLIREDGSPLYHLCSVIDDMDYQMSHVVRGEDHVANTAAHVQMFEALGATPPHFAHLPLLSDPEGGKLSKRLGSMTITGLRDEEGLEPMAINSLLARIGTSDPIEAFVDSNQLMESFDFAKFSRGSPKLDTEELMRLNARILQQTSFEAVRDRLGNMGLEELDQDFWYAVRANLGKLADIQTWWHVAKGPVTPVIEDPDYITTASRLLPKAPWDESTWKTWTDAIKA
;
A
#
# COMPACT_ATOMS: atom_id res chain seq x y z
N MET A 1 -15.59 21.39 -4.14
CA MET A 1 -15.34 20.30 -5.12
C MET A 1 -15.36 19.00 -4.35
N THR A 2 -16.05 17.97 -4.82
CA THR A 2 -16.09 16.67 -4.14
C THR A 2 -14.71 16.01 -4.24
N VAL A 3 -14.18 15.49 -3.14
CA VAL A 3 -12.92 14.74 -3.16
C VAL A 3 -13.10 13.46 -3.97
N ARG A 4 -12.25 13.23 -4.96
CA ARG A 4 -12.21 12.03 -5.80
C ARG A 4 -10.77 11.52 -5.83
N VAL A 5 -10.58 10.31 -5.39
CA VAL A 5 -9.27 9.66 -5.30
C VAL A 5 -9.31 8.25 -5.88
N ARG A 6 -8.14 7.66 -6.10
CA ARG A 6 -8.05 6.28 -6.56
C ARG A 6 -6.90 5.54 -5.87
N PHE A 7 -7.11 4.26 -5.65
CA PHE A 7 -6.03 3.30 -5.49
C PHE A 7 -5.86 2.51 -6.79
N ALA A 8 -4.64 2.42 -7.29
CA ALA A 8 -4.36 1.95 -8.64
C ALA A 8 -3.29 0.83 -8.65
N PRO A 9 -3.59 -0.35 -8.10
CA PRO A 9 -2.63 -1.45 -8.06
C PRO A 9 -2.50 -2.15 -9.42
N SER A 10 -1.26 -2.52 -9.79
CA SER A 10 -1.04 -3.50 -10.86
C SER A 10 -1.12 -4.92 -10.30
N PRO A 11 -1.94 -5.83 -10.87
CA PRO A 11 -2.15 -7.17 -10.35
C PRO A 11 -1.01 -8.12 -10.78
N THR A 12 0.23 -7.78 -10.39
CA THR A 12 1.47 -8.52 -10.70
C THR A 12 2.04 -9.26 -9.50
N GLY A 13 1.34 -9.22 -8.37
CA GLY A 13 1.70 -9.86 -7.10
C GLY A 13 0.67 -9.56 -6.01
N TYR A 14 0.84 -10.16 -4.84
CA TYR A 14 0.00 -9.91 -3.67
C TYR A 14 0.18 -8.48 -3.12
N LEU A 15 -0.85 -7.98 -2.44
CA LEU A 15 -0.82 -6.64 -1.85
C LEU A 15 0.22 -6.56 -0.73
N HIS A 16 1.29 -5.80 -0.98
CA HIS A 16 2.36 -5.57 -0.01
C HIS A 16 2.01 -4.42 0.95
N VAL A 17 2.53 -4.44 2.18
CA VAL A 17 2.27 -3.41 3.22
C VAL A 17 2.51 -1.97 2.74
N GLY A 18 3.49 -1.73 1.87
CA GLY A 18 3.74 -0.40 1.30
C GLY A 18 2.56 0.10 0.45
N ASN A 19 2.02 -0.75 -0.43
CA ASN A 19 0.85 -0.43 -1.25
C ASN A 19 -0.42 -0.40 -0.39
N ALA A 20 -0.55 -1.29 0.59
CA ALA A 20 -1.66 -1.27 1.54
C ALA A 20 -1.70 0.05 2.32
N ARG A 21 -0.54 0.58 2.76
CA ARG A 21 -0.46 1.91 3.39
C ARG A 21 -1.01 3.00 2.48
N THR A 22 -0.62 2.99 1.21
CA THR A 22 -1.15 3.97 0.24
C THR A 22 -2.66 3.83 0.09
N ALA A 23 -3.19 2.60 0.01
CA ALA A 23 -4.62 2.34 -0.06
C ALA A 23 -5.37 2.86 1.17
N ILE A 24 -4.88 2.51 2.39
CA ILE A 24 -5.46 2.95 3.67
C ILE A 24 -5.51 4.48 3.76
N ILE A 25 -4.39 5.16 3.50
CA ILE A 25 -4.30 6.62 3.58
C ILE A 25 -5.21 7.28 2.55
N THR A 26 -5.26 6.77 1.33
CA THR A 26 -6.14 7.29 0.27
C THR A 26 -7.60 7.11 0.65
N TRP A 27 -7.96 5.95 1.20
CA TRP A 27 -9.31 5.63 1.65
C TRP A 27 -9.75 6.50 2.83
N LEU A 28 -8.89 6.66 3.85
CA LEU A 28 -9.17 7.53 5.00
C LEU A 28 -9.44 8.96 4.55
N PHE A 29 -8.61 9.50 3.65
CA PHE A 29 -8.82 10.83 3.09
C PHE A 29 -10.14 10.95 2.33
N ALA A 30 -10.48 9.96 1.51
CA ALA A 30 -11.77 9.94 0.80
C ALA A 30 -12.94 9.93 1.78
N ARG A 31 -12.97 8.99 2.72
CA ARG A 31 -14.10 8.80 3.63
C ARG A 31 -14.25 9.95 4.61
N GLN A 32 -13.16 10.53 5.12
CA GLN A 32 -13.20 11.74 5.95
C GLN A 32 -13.92 12.91 5.25
N ASN A 33 -13.73 13.02 3.93
CA ASN A 33 -14.30 14.11 3.12
C ASN A 33 -15.63 13.73 2.43
N ASN A 34 -16.27 12.62 2.78
CA ASN A 34 -17.42 12.08 2.07
C ASN A 34 -17.17 12.00 0.55
N GLY A 35 -15.93 11.66 0.19
CA GLY A 35 -15.43 11.63 -1.17
C GLY A 35 -15.65 10.28 -1.85
N TYR A 36 -15.23 10.24 -3.11
CA TYR A 36 -15.31 9.07 -3.98
C TYR A 36 -13.96 8.35 -4.05
N PHE A 37 -13.98 7.05 -3.85
CA PHE A 37 -12.80 6.18 -3.90
C PHE A 37 -12.91 5.16 -5.03
N LEU A 38 -12.07 5.32 -6.05
CA LEU A 38 -11.98 4.42 -7.21
C LEU A 38 -10.92 3.33 -6.98
N LEU A 39 -11.29 2.07 -7.21
CA LEU A 39 -10.32 0.99 -7.38
C LEU A 39 -10.03 0.84 -8.89
N ARG A 40 -8.83 1.26 -9.33
CA ARG A 40 -8.38 1.11 -10.70
C ARG A 40 -7.37 -0.02 -10.81
N ILE A 41 -7.70 -1.06 -11.57
CA ILE A 41 -6.77 -2.17 -11.83
C ILE A 41 -5.88 -1.79 -13.01
N ASP A 42 -4.60 -1.53 -12.73
CA ASP A 42 -3.61 -1.15 -13.74
C ASP A 42 -3.03 -2.41 -14.40
N ASP A 43 -3.80 -3.01 -15.32
CA ASP A 43 -3.59 -4.32 -15.95
C ASP A 43 -3.28 -4.25 -17.45
N THR A 44 -2.65 -3.16 -17.90
CA THR A 44 -2.20 -3.01 -19.29
C THR A 44 -1.08 -3.97 -19.67
N ASP A 45 -0.28 -4.43 -18.70
CA ASP A 45 0.73 -5.48 -18.88
C ASP A 45 0.11 -6.87 -18.71
N THR A 46 -0.42 -7.41 -19.80
CA THR A 46 -1.15 -8.69 -19.81
C THR A 46 -0.26 -9.90 -19.53
N GLN A 47 1.06 -9.78 -19.68
CA GLN A 47 1.99 -10.89 -19.43
C GLN A 47 2.25 -11.09 -17.93
N ARG A 48 2.29 -10.01 -17.16
CA ARG A 48 2.55 -10.05 -15.72
C ARG A 48 1.30 -9.98 -14.85
N SER A 49 0.18 -9.50 -15.40
CA SER A 49 -1.09 -9.39 -14.69
C SER A 49 -1.81 -10.73 -14.62
N SER A 50 -2.29 -11.11 -13.45
CA SER A 50 -3.10 -12.32 -13.29
C SER A 50 -4.43 -12.05 -12.55
N ARG A 51 -5.46 -12.87 -12.86
CA ARG A 51 -6.74 -12.81 -12.15
C ARG A 51 -6.61 -13.21 -10.68
N GLU A 52 -5.69 -14.12 -10.38
CA GLU A 52 -5.40 -14.56 -9.02
C GLU A 52 -4.90 -13.40 -8.15
N TYR A 53 -3.90 -12.65 -8.64
CA TYR A 53 -3.39 -11.49 -7.90
C TYR A 53 -4.42 -10.37 -7.80
N GLN A 54 -5.23 -10.17 -8.85
CA GLN A 54 -6.32 -9.21 -8.77
C GLN A 54 -7.30 -9.56 -7.65
N GLN A 55 -7.78 -10.82 -7.61
CA GLN A 55 -8.71 -11.28 -6.57
C GLN A 55 -8.08 -11.17 -5.18
N ALA A 56 -6.82 -11.57 -5.03
CA ALA A 56 -6.10 -11.47 -3.76
C ALA A 56 -5.94 -10.02 -3.27
N ILE A 57 -5.78 -9.05 -4.19
CA ILE A 57 -5.76 -7.61 -3.85
C ILE A 57 -7.14 -7.17 -3.37
N GLU A 58 -8.21 -7.52 -4.11
CA GLU A 58 -9.59 -7.18 -3.75
C GLU A 58 -9.96 -7.77 -2.38
N ASP A 59 -9.68 -9.05 -2.16
CA ASP A 59 -9.92 -9.74 -0.88
C ASP A 59 -9.15 -9.08 0.27
N SER A 60 -7.90 -8.66 0.02
CA SER A 60 -7.09 -7.98 1.01
C SER A 60 -7.65 -6.61 1.37
N LEU A 61 -8.11 -5.83 0.39
CA LEU A 61 -8.74 -4.53 0.63
C LEU A 61 -10.04 -4.68 1.42
N GLN A 62 -10.90 -5.63 1.03
CA GLN A 62 -12.15 -5.93 1.74
C GLN A 62 -11.89 -6.39 3.18
N TRP A 63 -10.89 -7.25 3.38
CA TRP A 63 -10.52 -7.71 4.71
C TRP A 63 -9.99 -6.57 5.60
N LEU A 64 -9.27 -5.59 5.02
CA LEU A 64 -8.85 -4.36 5.71
C LEU A 64 -10.02 -3.39 5.95
N GLY A 65 -11.23 -3.67 5.45
CA GLY A 65 -12.40 -2.80 5.56
C GLY A 65 -12.38 -1.61 4.59
N LEU A 66 -11.61 -1.70 3.50
CA LEU A 66 -11.49 -0.65 2.50
C LEU A 66 -12.45 -0.95 1.33
N ASP A 67 -13.63 -0.36 1.37
CA ASP A 67 -14.61 -0.40 0.30
C ASP A 67 -14.29 0.63 -0.79
N TRP A 68 -14.85 0.42 -1.99
CA TRP A 68 -14.72 1.34 -3.12
C TRP A 68 -16.07 1.62 -3.77
N ASP A 69 -16.19 2.83 -4.34
CA ASP A 69 -17.44 3.27 -4.98
C ASP A 69 -17.56 2.74 -6.41
N GLU A 70 -16.43 2.57 -7.10
CA GLU A 70 -16.37 2.02 -8.46
C GLU A 70 -15.07 1.24 -8.66
N LYS A 71 -15.12 0.22 -9.55
CA LYS A 71 -13.94 -0.52 -9.99
C LYS A 71 -13.84 -0.49 -11.51
N ILE A 72 -12.65 -0.18 -12.03
CA ILE A 72 -12.35 -0.18 -13.46
C ILE A 72 -11.07 -0.95 -13.77
N HIS A 73 -10.93 -1.33 -15.04
CA HIS A 73 -9.74 -1.98 -15.59
C HIS A 73 -9.13 -1.12 -16.70
N GLN A 74 -7.83 -0.91 -16.66
CA GLN A 74 -7.14 -0.16 -17.72
C GLN A 74 -7.19 -0.88 -19.07
N ARG A 75 -7.16 -2.22 -19.07
CA ARG A 75 -7.30 -3.02 -20.32
C ARG A 75 -8.58 -2.75 -21.09
N ASP A 76 -9.66 -2.32 -20.43
CA ASP A 76 -10.94 -2.04 -21.07
C ASP A 76 -11.00 -0.64 -21.70
N ARG A 77 -9.91 0.15 -21.59
CA ARG A 77 -9.86 1.55 -22.00
C ARG A 77 -8.91 1.83 -23.16
N PHE A 78 -8.39 0.83 -23.82
CA PHE A 78 -7.44 0.99 -24.93
C PHE A 78 -7.94 1.87 -26.07
N GLU A 79 -9.23 1.81 -26.43
CA GLU A 79 -9.81 2.70 -27.44
C GLU A 79 -9.68 4.17 -27.04
N ARG A 80 -9.93 4.48 -25.78
CA ARG A 80 -9.79 5.83 -25.23
C ARG A 80 -8.34 6.29 -25.26
N TYR A 81 -7.41 5.42 -24.85
CA TYR A 81 -5.98 5.74 -24.90
C TYR A 81 -5.53 6.00 -26.34
N ASN A 82 -5.91 5.16 -27.28
CA ASN A 82 -5.53 5.31 -28.69
C ASN A 82 -6.05 6.62 -29.29
N ALA A 83 -7.28 7.00 -28.98
CA ALA A 83 -7.85 8.26 -29.46
C ALA A 83 -7.03 9.48 -28.97
N LEU A 84 -6.61 9.49 -27.69
CA LEU A 84 -5.81 10.57 -27.14
C LEU A 84 -4.33 10.50 -27.56
N ILE A 85 -3.80 9.33 -27.86
CA ILE A 85 -2.47 9.17 -28.47
C ILE A 85 -2.43 9.89 -29.83
N GLU A 86 -3.40 9.65 -30.69
CA GLU A 86 -3.45 10.31 -32.01
C GLU A 86 -3.61 11.82 -31.87
N GLN A 87 -4.46 12.29 -30.96
CA GLN A 87 -4.56 13.73 -30.65
C GLN A 87 -3.22 14.31 -30.22
N LEU A 88 -2.48 13.67 -29.31
CA LEU A 88 -1.18 14.16 -28.84
C LEU A 88 -0.11 14.14 -29.94
N LYS A 89 -0.17 13.19 -30.90
CA LYS A 89 0.69 13.15 -32.10
C LYS A 89 0.40 14.32 -33.00
N GLU A 90 -0.87 14.54 -33.34
CA GLU A 90 -1.31 15.66 -34.21
C GLU A 90 -0.93 17.03 -33.63
N GLN A 91 -0.97 17.16 -32.31
CA GLN A 91 -0.58 18.39 -31.60
C GLN A 91 0.94 18.54 -31.42
N GLY A 92 1.73 17.56 -31.84
CA GLY A 92 3.20 17.58 -31.73
C GLY A 92 3.76 17.41 -30.32
N TRP A 93 2.95 16.90 -29.39
CA TRP A 93 3.39 16.53 -28.04
C TRP A 93 4.12 15.17 -28.01
N LEU A 94 3.83 14.29 -28.98
CA LEU A 94 4.51 13.01 -29.14
C LEU A 94 5.40 13.04 -30.38
N TYR A 95 6.59 12.49 -30.27
CA TYR A 95 7.51 12.34 -31.39
C TYR A 95 8.07 10.91 -31.47
N PRO A 96 8.30 10.39 -32.69
CA PRO A 96 8.78 9.03 -32.89
C PRO A 96 10.28 8.92 -32.61
N CYS A 97 10.66 7.82 -31.95
CA CYS A 97 12.04 7.46 -31.66
C CYS A 97 12.30 6.06 -32.15
N PHE A 98 13.39 5.86 -32.90
CA PHE A 98 13.74 4.58 -33.54
C PHE A 98 14.97 3.92 -32.91
N GLU A 99 15.54 4.53 -31.85
CA GLU A 99 16.69 3.93 -31.15
C GLU A 99 16.28 2.63 -30.44
N THR A 100 17.11 1.61 -30.64
CA THR A 100 16.98 0.32 -29.94
C THR A 100 17.35 0.46 -28.47
N GLN A 101 16.96 -0.54 -27.66
CA GLN A 101 17.33 -0.60 -26.24
C GLN A 101 18.85 -0.58 -26.02
N ASP A 102 19.61 -1.24 -26.90
CA ASP A 102 21.08 -1.27 -26.84
C ASP A 102 21.68 0.10 -27.14
N GLU A 103 21.17 0.79 -28.18
CA GLU A 103 21.58 2.16 -28.52
C GLU A 103 21.30 3.14 -27.38
N LEU A 104 20.12 3.06 -26.76
CA LEU A 104 19.76 3.86 -25.60
C LEU A 104 20.64 3.54 -24.38
N ALA A 105 20.92 2.27 -24.13
CA ALA A 105 21.81 1.84 -23.05
C ALA A 105 23.23 2.37 -23.24
N LEU A 106 23.76 2.34 -24.47
CA LEU A 106 25.06 2.88 -24.83
C LEU A 106 25.10 4.42 -24.63
N LYS A 107 24.08 5.16 -25.10
CA LYS A 107 23.96 6.60 -24.87
C LYS A 107 23.97 6.92 -23.39
N ARG A 108 23.17 6.19 -22.58
CA ARG A 108 23.13 6.34 -21.13
C ARG A 108 24.49 6.11 -20.47
N LYS A 109 25.18 5.03 -20.83
CA LYS A 109 26.52 4.68 -20.32
C LYS A 109 27.54 5.77 -20.67
N THR A 110 27.50 6.27 -21.89
CA THR A 110 28.40 7.34 -22.36
C THR A 110 28.19 8.65 -21.59
N ARG A 111 26.94 9.03 -21.31
CA ARG A 111 26.65 10.22 -20.48
C ARG A 111 27.17 10.05 -19.06
N LEU A 112 26.88 8.92 -18.43
CA LEU A 112 27.33 8.61 -17.06
C LEU A 112 28.87 8.60 -16.96
N SER A 113 29.59 8.05 -17.95
CA SER A 113 31.07 8.04 -17.96
C SER A 113 31.67 9.46 -18.08
N ARG A 114 30.90 10.44 -18.57
CA ARG A 114 31.26 11.85 -18.63
C ARG A 114 30.79 12.67 -17.42
N GLY A 115 30.23 12.02 -16.38
CA GLY A 115 29.66 12.69 -15.20
C GLY A 115 28.36 13.45 -15.48
N LEU A 116 27.71 13.19 -16.61
CA LEU A 116 26.44 13.83 -16.98
C LEU A 116 25.26 12.96 -16.56
N PRO A 117 24.11 13.57 -16.19
CA PRO A 117 22.90 12.82 -15.87
C PRO A 117 22.42 12.02 -17.10
N PRO A 118 21.79 10.84 -16.89
CA PRO A 118 21.37 9.93 -17.96
C PRO A 118 20.06 10.39 -18.63
N ILE A 119 19.98 11.65 -19.02
CA ILE A 119 18.83 12.27 -19.70
C ILE A 119 18.90 11.94 -21.19
N TYR A 120 17.77 11.63 -21.80
CA TYR A 120 17.68 11.42 -23.25
C TYR A 120 18.03 12.72 -23.99
N ASP A 121 18.89 12.59 -25.00
CA ASP A 121 19.48 13.72 -25.74
C ASP A 121 18.55 14.36 -26.79
N ARG A 122 17.32 13.86 -26.92
CA ARG A 122 16.33 14.30 -27.91
C ARG A 122 16.80 14.17 -29.37
N ALA A 123 17.76 13.30 -29.67
CA ALA A 123 18.28 13.13 -31.02
C ALA A 123 17.17 12.87 -32.06
N ALA A 124 16.12 12.17 -31.67
CA ALA A 124 15.00 11.88 -32.54
C ALA A 124 14.20 13.14 -32.99
N LEU A 125 14.27 14.26 -32.27
CA LEU A 125 13.66 15.52 -32.74
C LEU A 125 14.35 16.15 -33.94
N SER A 126 15.55 15.70 -34.29
CA SER A 126 16.32 16.16 -35.44
C SER A 126 16.16 15.26 -36.68
N LEU A 127 15.37 14.18 -36.57
CA LEU A 127 15.09 13.31 -37.70
C LEU A 127 14.26 14.03 -38.76
N THR A 128 14.68 13.90 -40.02
CA THR A 128 13.91 14.35 -41.18
C THR A 128 12.90 13.28 -41.61
N ASP A 129 11.91 13.65 -42.40
CA ASP A 129 10.95 12.68 -42.98
C ASP A 129 11.67 11.59 -43.78
N ALA A 130 12.82 11.92 -44.41
CA ALA A 130 13.65 10.93 -45.11
C ALA A 130 14.32 9.94 -44.17
N ASP A 131 14.78 10.39 -42.97
CA ASP A 131 15.38 9.52 -41.97
C ASP A 131 14.31 8.59 -41.37
N ILE A 132 13.13 9.14 -41.05
CA ILE A 132 11.99 8.37 -40.55
C ILE A 132 11.62 7.26 -41.53
N LYS A 133 11.45 7.64 -42.82
CA LYS A 133 11.14 6.68 -43.87
C LYS A 133 12.23 5.59 -44.04
N ALA A 134 13.49 5.95 -43.93
CA ALA A 134 14.59 5.00 -44.01
C ALA A 134 14.51 3.95 -42.87
N TYR A 135 14.20 4.38 -41.63
CA TYR A 135 14.00 3.46 -40.53
C TYR A 135 12.76 2.57 -40.72
N GLU A 136 11.68 3.11 -41.25
CA GLU A 136 10.47 2.32 -41.56
C GLU A 136 10.75 1.30 -42.67
N ASP A 137 11.48 1.68 -43.73
CA ASP A 137 11.89 0.80 -44.82
C ASP A 137 12.83 -0.33 -44.31
N GLU A 138 13.61 -0.08 -43.25
CA GLU A 138 14.38 -1.10 -42.51
C GLU A 138 13.50 -2.02 -41.63
N GLY A 139 12.20 -1.74 -41.52
CA GLY A 139 11.26 -2.48 -40.68
C GLY A 139 11.30 -2.10 -39.21
N ARG A 140 11.97 -1.00 -38.85
CA ARG A 140 11.96 -0.49 -37.46
C ARG A 140 10.61 0.16 -37.18
N LYS A 141 10.09 -0.12 -35.98
CA LYS A 141 8.89 0.54 -35.45
C LYS A 141 9.29 1.57 -34.39
N PRO A 142 8.69 2.76 -34.41
CA PRO A 142 9.00 3.77 -33.41
C PRO A 142 8.38 3.44 -32.06
N HIS A 143 9.11 3.71 -30.99
CA HIS A 143 8.50 4.03 -29.71
C HIS A 143 8.25 5.54 -29.64
N TRP A 144 7.28 5.99 -28.85
CA TRP A 144 6.90 7.40 -28.82
C TRP A 144 7.22 8.03 -27.46
N ARG A 145 7.89 9.18 -27.51
CA ARG A 145 8.21 9.98 -26.32
C ARG A 145 7.35 11.23 -26.25
N PHE A 146 7.03 11.61 -25.01
CA PHE A 146 6.37 12.87 -24.72
C PHE A 146 7.41 13.99 -24.67
N LYS A 147 7.19 15.05 -25.45
CA LYS A 147 8.07 16.22 -25.54
C LYS A 147 7.82 17.15 -24.37
N LEU A 148 8.62 17.03 -23.31
CA LEU A 148 8.56 17.93 -22.17
C LEU A 148 8.96 19.36 -22.56
N LYS A 149 8.29 20.37 -22.01
CA LYS A 149 8.78 21.74 -22.03
C LYS A 149 9.98 21.85 -21.09
N HIS A 150 11.00 22.60 -21.50
CA HIS A 150 12.19 22.87 -20.68
C HIS A 150 11.98 24.10 -19.76
N GLU A 151 10.80 24.20 -19.16
CA GLU A 151 10.41 25.26 -18.25
C GLU A 151 10.38 24.69 -16.81
N PRO A 152 10.52 25.52 -15.78
CA PRO A 152 10.31 25.09 -14.39
C PRO A 152 8.91 24.54 -14.18
N ILE A 153 8.81 23.43 -13.44
CA ILE A 153 7.55 22.78 -13.10
C ILE A 153 7.44 22.81 -11.58
N GLU A 154 6.36 23.39 -11.07
CA GLU A 154 6.14 23.57 -9.64
C GLU A 154 4.73 23.11 -9.27
N TRP A 155 4.61 22.49 -8.11
CA TRP A 155 3.32 22.16 -7.49
C TRP A 155 3.44 22.15 -5.98
N ASP A 156 2.31 22.35 -5.30
CA ASP A 156 2.21 22.18 -3.86
C ASP A 156 1.73 20.75 -3.56
N ASP A 157 2.59 19.98 -2.91
CA ASP A 157 2.31 18.61 -2.52
C ASP A 157 1.75 18.57 -1.09
N CYS A 158 0.67 17.84 -0.88
CA CYS A 158 -0.03 17.80 0.41
C CYS A 158 0.85 17.29 1.57
N VAL A 159 1.90 16.50 1.26
CA VAL A 159 2.83 15.94 2.27
C VAL A 159 4.18 16.65 2.21
N ARG A 160 4.70 16.90 1.00
CA ARG A 160 6.06 17.40 0.80
C ARG A 160 6.15 18.93 0.77
N GLY A 161 5.00 19.63 0.69
CA GLY A 161 4.95 21.07 0.47
C GLY A 161 5.37 21.44 -0.95
N SER A 162 5.96 22.61 -1.16
CA SER A 162 6.36 23.07 -2.48
C SER A 162 7.47 22.18 -3.07
N VAL A 163 7.22 21.68 -4.28
CA VAL A 163 8.13 20.83 -5.07
C VAL A 163 8.41 21.52 -6.38
N LYS A 164 9.68 21.56 -6.78
CA LYS A 164 10.13 22.19 -8.02
C LYS A 164 11.08 21.28 -8.77
N PHE A 165 10.91 21.23 -10.09
CA PHE A 165 11.81 20.59 -11.03
C PHE A 165 12.16 21.55 -12.17
N GLU A 166 13.40 21.48 -12.65
CA GLU A 166 13.79 22.10 -13.90
C GLU A 166 13.47 21.13 -15.04
N GLY A 167 12.60 21.53 -15.97
CA GLY A 167 12.16 20.66 -17.07
C GLY A 167 13.32 20.19 -17.95
N ALA A 168 14.40 20.97 -18.05
CA ALA A 168 15.61 20.60 -18.77
C ALA A 168 16.40 19.44 -18.13
N ASP A 169 16.19 19.18 -16.83
CA ASP A 169 16.83 18.09 -16.10
C ASP A 169 16.04 16.77 -16.16
N LEU A 170 14.91 16.79 -16.84
CA LEU A 170 14.05 15.60 -17.00
C LEU A 170 14.26 14.98 -18.39
N SER A 171 14.17 13.67 -18.43
CA SER A 171 14.16 12.92 -19.68
C SER A 171 12.74 12.81 -20.22
N ASP A 172 12.56 13.06 -21.52
CA ASP A 172 11.28 12.84 -22.18
C ASP A 172 10.83 11.37 -21.97
N PRO A 173 9.69 11.13 -21.30
CA PRO A 173 9.26 9.77 -20.99
C PRO A 173 8.76 9.06 -22.25
N VAL A 174 9.05 7.77 -22.36
CA VAL A 174 8.39 6.90 -23.35
C VAL A 174 6.96 6.68 -22.90
N LEU A 175 5.99 6.98 -23.76
CA LEU A 175 4.57 6.77 -23.48
C LEU A 175 3.97 5.59 -24.26
N ILE A 176 4.55 5.23 -25.40
CA ILE A 176 4.08 4.12 -26.23
C ILE A 176 5.28 3.29 -26.66
N ARG A 177 5.17 1.98 -26.54
CA ARG A 177 6.20 1.04 -27.00
C ARG A 177 6.14 0.84 -28.51
N GLU A 178 7.16 0.17 -29.05
CA GLU A 178 7.26 -0.21 -30.48
C GLU A 178 6.10 -1.10 -30.95
N ASP A 179 5.51 -1.88 -30.04
CA ASP A 179 4.33 -2.71 -30.33
C ASP A 179 3.00 -1.94 -30.30
N GLY A 180 3.06 -0.63 -30.03
CA GLY A 180 1.90 0.27 -29.93
C GLY A 180 1.24 0.28 -28.53
N SER A 181 1.71 -0.51 -27.59
CA SER A 181 1.13 -0.57 -26.25
C SER A 181 1.44 0.71 -25.45
N PRO A 182 0.43 1.35 -24.82
CA PRO A 182 0.64 2.50 -23.97
C PRO A 182 1.28 2.11 -22.64
N LEU A 183 2.09 3.01 -22.08
CA LEU A 183 2.77 2.83 -20.81
C LEU A 183 2.04 3.53 -19.67
N TYR A 184 2.38 3.15 -18.44
CA TYR A 184 1.82 3.62 -17.17
C TYR A 184 1.56 5.13 -17.13
N HIS A 185 2.53 5.97 -17.51
CA HIS A 185 2.40 7.42 -17.44
C HIS A 185 1.17 7.93 -18.20
N LEU A 186 0.99 7.47 -19.43
CA LEU A 186 -0.11 7.91 -20.29
C LEU A 186 -1.46 7.42 -19.77
N CYS A 187 -1.59 6.12 -19.53
CA CYS A 187 -2.83 5.51 -19.04
C CYS A 187 -3.28 6.14 -17.72
N SER A 188 -2.32 6.35 -16.81
CA SER A 188 -2.60 6.92 -15.49
C SER A 188 -3.13 8.35 -15.58
N VAL A 189 -2.51 9.21 -16.40
CA VAL A 189 -2.95 10.61 -16.56
C VAL A 189 -4.31 10.69 -17.24
N ILE A 190 -4.54 9.87 -18.29
CA ILE A 190 -5.83 9.85 -19.00
C ILE A 190 -6.97 9.42 -18.06
N ASP A 191 -6.74 8.37 -17.26
CA ASP A 191 -7.76 7.90 -16.34
C ASP A 191 -8.00 8.91 -15.22
N ASP A 192 -6.95 9.46 -14.63
CA ASP A 192 -7.07 10.47 -13.58
C ASP A 192 -7.82 11.71 -14.08
N MET A 193 -7.65 12.09 -15.37
CA MET A 193 -8.41 13.14 -16.05
C MET A 193 -9.89 12.75 -16.27
N ASP A 194 -10.14 11.63 -16.93
CA ASP A 194 -11.49 11.19 -17.33
C ASP A 194 -12.38 10.93 -16.09
N TYR A 195 -11.82 10.38 -15.02
CA TYR A 195 -12.52 10.15 -13.75
C TYR A 195 -12.48 11.36 -12.80
N GLN A 196 -11.92 12.49 -13.27
CA GLN A 196 -11.87 13.76 -12.54
C GLN A 196 -11.26 13.62 -11.14
N MET A 197 -10.13 12.93 -11.04
CA MET A 197 -9.43 12.76 -9.78
C MET A 197 -9.01 14.13 -9.23
N SER A 198 -9.46 14.45 -8.03
CA SER A 198 -9.10 15.70 -7.34
C SER A 198 -7.73 15.60 -6.65
N HIS A 199 -7.39 14.40 -6.15
CA HIS A 199 -6.14 14.13 -5.47
C HIS A 199 -5.55 12.79 -5.90
N VAL A 200 -4.21 12.76 -6.03
CA VAL A 200 -3.42 11.58 -6.35
C VAL A 200 -2.47 11.30 -5.18
N VAL A 201 -2.82 10.31 -4.36
CA VAL A 201 -1.98 9.82 -3.26
C VAL A 201 -1.16 8.64 -3.76
N ARG A 202 0.17 8.65 -3.53
CA ARG A 202 1.09 7.59 -3.99
C ARG A 202 2.43 7.63 -3.27
N GLY A 203 3.33 6.68 -3.53
CA GLY A 203 4.68 6.67 -2.99
C GLY A 203 5.56 7.80 -3.53
N GLU A 204 6.53 8.23 -2.74
CA GLU A 204 7.48 9.31 -3.09
C GLU A 204 8.42 8.96 -4.25
N ASP A 205 8.57 7.69 -4.59
CA ASP A 205 9.28 7.20 -5.76
C ASP A 205 8.68 7.72 -7.08
N HIS A 206 7.44 8.20 -7.05
CA HIS A 206 6.74 8.82 -8.18
C HIS A 206 6.87 10.36 -8.25
N VAL A 207 7.60 11.01 -7.35
CA VAL A 207 7.71 12.48 -7.33
C VAL A 207 8.24 13.03 -8.66
N ALA A 208 9.32 12.43 -9.20
CA ALA A 208 9.86 12.85 -10.49
C ALA A 208 8.87 12.61 -11.65
N ASN A 209 8.03 11.57 -11.56
CA ASN A 209 7.01 11.30 -12.56
C ASN A 209 5.92 12.38 -12.57
N THR A 210 5.65 13.01 -11.42
CA THR A 210 4.64 14.05 -11.29
C THR A 210 4.95 15.24 -12.17
N ALA A 211 6.22 15.63 -12.31
CA ALA A 211 6.61 16.73 -13.18
C ALA A 211 6.21 16.47 -14.64
N ALA A 212 6.39 15.24 -15.15
CA ALA A 212 5.93 14.86 -16.48
C ALA A 212 4.39 14.81 -16.54
N HIS A 213 3.72 14.28 -15.51
CA HIS A 213 2.26 14.18 -15.45
C HIS A 213 1.60 15.56 -15.48
N VAL A 214 2.12 16.56 -14.76
CA VAL A 214 1.61 17.95 -14.80
C VAL A 214 1.57 18.46 -16.23
N GLN A 215 2.66 18.31 -16.96
CA GLN A 215 2.70 18.74 -18.37
C GLN A 215 1.80 17.90 -19.29
N MET A 216 1.60 16.62 -18.98
CA MET A 216 0.69 15.77 -19.74
C MET A 216 -0.77 16.18 -19.53
N PHE A 217 -1.18 16.53 -18.29
CA PHE A 217 -2.50 17.11 -18.03
C PHE A 217 -2.72 18.40 -18.85
N GLU A 218 -1.74 19.30 -18.85
CA GLU A 218 -1.79 20.52 -19.63
C GLU A 218 -1.92 20.25 -21.15
N ALA A 219 -1.15 19.31 -21.68
CA ALA A 219 -1.19 18.92 -23.09
C ALA A 219 -2.55 18.33 -23.50
N LEU A 220 -3.23 17.65 -22.54
CA LEU A 220 -4.58 17.13 -22.73
C LEU A 220 -5.68 18.18 -22.46
N GLY A 221 -5.32 19.42 -22.09
CA GLY A 221 -6.26 20.50 -21.78
C GLY A 221 -6.97 20.32 -20.44
N ALA A 222 -6.39 19.56 -19.52
CA ALA A 222 -6.95 19.27 -18.20
C ALA A 222 -6.15 19.96 -17.09
N THR A 223 -6.81 20.20 -15.96
CA THR A 223 -6.14 20.70 -14.75
C THR A 223 -5.53 19.50 -13.98
N PRO A 224 -4.24 19.57 -13.61
CA PRO A 224 -3.63 18.55 -12.78
C PRO A 224 -4.34 18.42 -11.42
N PRO A 225 -4.47 17.22 -10.86
CA PRO A 225 -4.98 17.02 -9.50
C PRO A 225 -3.97 17.52 -8.45
N HIS A 226 -4.39 17.66 -7.20
CA HIS A 226 -3.47 17.78 -6.09
C HIS A 226 -2.72 16.47 -5.87
N PHE A 227 -1.45 16.55 -5.50
CA PHE A 227 -0.62 15.37 -5.25
C PHE A 227 -0.27 15.25 -3.77
N ALA A 228 -0.17 14.00 -3.30
CA ALA A 228 0.32 13.65 -1.97
C ALA A 228 1.32 12.50 -2.09
N HIS A 229 2.61 12.79 -1.93
CA HIS A 229 3.65 11.77 -2.03
C HIS A 229 4.08 11.30 -0.66
N LEU A 230 3.70 10.08 -0.32
CA LEU A 230 4.01 9.44 0.96
C LEU A 230 5.45 8.90 0.96
N PRO A 231 6.22 9.10 2.03
CA PRO A 231 7.53 8.50 2.18
C PRO A 231 7.42 6.97 2.18
N LEU A 232 8.37 6.30 1.55
CA LEU A 232 8.41 4.84 1.49
C LEU A 232 8.71 4.25 2.87
N LEU A 233 8.11 3.09 3.15
CA LEU A 233 8.45 2.32 4.36
C LEU A 233 9.84 1.71 4.21
N SER A 234 10.60 1.74 5.29
CA SER A 234 11.90 1.08 5.41
C SER A 234 11.87 0.01 6.51
N ASP A 235 12.84 -0.90 6.49
CA ASP A 235 13.04 -1.81 7.61
C ASP A 235 13.65 -1.07 8.83
N PRO A 236 13.67 -1.68 10.03
CA PRO A 236 14.22 -1.06 11.22
C PRO A 236 15.69 -0.66 11.09
N GLU A 237 16.46 -1.34 10.23
CA GLU A 237 17.88 -1.06 9.94
C GLU A 237 18.07 0.03 8.87
N GLY A 238 16.96 0.53 8.26
CA GLY A 238 16.98 1.61 7.27
C GLY A 238 17.16 1.15 5.82
N GLY A 239 17.11 -0.18 5.57
CA GLY A 239 17.12 -0.77 4.24
C GLY A 239 15.73 -0.82 3.59
N LYS A 240 15.66 -1.32 2.35
CA LYS A 240 14.37 -1.71 1.76
C LYS A 240 13.76 -2.82 2.60
N LEU A 241 12.43 -2.79 2.79
CA LEU A 241 11.71 -3.83 3.51
C LEU A 241 12.20 -5.22 3.06
N SER A 242 12.92 -5.90 3.95
CA SER A 242 13.52 -7.19 3.64
C SER A 242 12.53 -8.31 3.93
N LYS A 243 12.68 -9.44 3.22
CA LYS A 243 11.83 -10.63 3.33
C LYS A 243 12.00 -11.41 4.66
N ARG A 244 12.49 -10.78 5.74
CA ARG A 244 12.80 -11.46 7.01
C ARG A 244 11.58 -11.95 7.79
N LEU A 245 10.38 -11.44 7.46
CA LEU A 245 9.10 -11.88 8.03
C LEU A 245 8.21 -12.33 6.87
N GLY A 246 8.39 -13.55 6.37
CA GLY A 246 7.56 -14.04 5.29
C GLY A 246 7.43 -13.04 4.15
N SER A 247 6.44 -13.13 3.34
CA SER A 247 6.08 -12.03 2.43
C SER A 247 5.36 -10.97 3.27
N MET A 248 5.89 -9.73 3.34
CA MET A 248 5.19 -8.57 3.95
C MET A 248 3.92 -8.21 3.15
N THR A 249 3.18 -9.23 2.77
CA THR A 249 1.90 -9.14 2.08
C THR A 249 0.75 -9.17 3.09
N ILE A 250 -0.36 -8.55 2.74
CA ILE A 250 -1.54 -8.54 3.62
C ILE A 250 -2.08 -9.95 3.84
N THR A 251 -2.03 -10.80 2.80
CA THR A 251 -2.39 -12.22 2.93
C THR A 251 -1.51 -12.96 3.93
N GLY A 252 -0.18 -12.77 3.89
CA GLY A 252 0.74 -13.38 4.85
C GLY A 252 0.48 -12.91 6.29
N LEU A 253 0.27 -11.60 6.49
CA LEU A 253 -0.04 -11.04 7.81
C LEU A 253 -1.37 -11.56 8.36
N ARG A 254 -2.37 -11.78 7.50
CA ARG A 254 -3.67 -12.36 7.86
C ARG A 254 -3.57 -13.86 8.15
N ASP A 255 -3.03 -14.63 7.21
CA ASP A 255 -3.19 -16.09 7.17
C ASP A 255 -2.06 -16.82 7.92
N GLU A 256 -0.82 -16.29 7.87
CA GLU A 256 0.35 -16.90 8.52
C GLU A 256 0.57 -16.32 9.93
N GLU A 257 0.49 -14.99 10.07
CA GLU A 257 0.71 -14.31 11.34
C GLU A 257 -0.57 -14.20 12.19
N GLY A 258 -1.75 -14.31 11.59
CA GLY A 258 -3.04 -14.26 12.30
C GLY A 258 -3.38 -12.89 12.88
N LEU A 259 -2.98 -11.82 12.19
CA LEU A 259 -3.20 -10.46 12.64
C LEU A 259 -4.62 -9.97 12.35
N GLU A 260 -5.09 -9.05 13.19
CA GLU A 260 -6.35 -8.36 13.00
C GLU A 260 -6.20 -7.20 11.98
N PRO A 261 -7.20 -6.97 11.12
CA PRO A 261 -7.12 -5.91 10.10
C PRO A 261 -6.91 -4.53 10.72
N MET A 262 -7.53 -4.24 11.86
CA MET A 262 -7.37 -2.97 12.54
C MET A 262 -5.99 -2.76 13.17
N ALA A 263 -5.23 -3.82 13.47
CA ALA A 263 -3.83 -3.68 13.89
C ALA A 263 -2.97 -3.12 12.75
N ILE A 264 -3.18 -3.64 11.53
CA ILE A 264 -2.51 -3.19 10.32
C ILE A 264 -2.93 -1.76 9.96
N ASN A 265 -4.25 -1.48 9.97
CA ASN A 265 -4.78 -0.15 9.67
C ASN A 265 -4.26 0.89 10.66
N SER A 266 -4.26 0.59 11.97
CA SER A 266 -3.77 1.48 13.02
C SER A 266 -2.29 1.83 12.82
N LEU A 267 -1.45 0.82 12.56
CA LEU A 267 -0.03 1.05 12.33
C LEU A 267 0.20 1.86 11.03
N LEU A 268 -0.34 1.38 9.90
CA LEU A 268 -0.03 1.95 8.59
C LEU A 268 -0.62 3.35 8.40
N ALA A 269 -1.70 3.69 9.08
CA ALA A 269 -2.25 5.04 9.07
C ALA A 269 -1.42 6.03 9.90
N ARG A 270 -0.73 5.57 10.96
CA ARG A 270 -0.01 6.43 11.91
C ARG A 270 1.48 6.46 11.74
N ILE A 271 2.06 5.40 11.18
CA ILE A 271 3.52 5.34 11.01
C ILE A 271 4.02 6.48 10.12
N GLY A 272 5.01 7.22 10.63
CA GLY A 272 5.58 8.39 9.95
C GLY A 272 4.72 9.65 10.04
N THR A 273 3.75 9.69 10.94
CA THR A 273 3.01 10.91 11.31
C THR A 273 3.47 11.43 12.68
N SER A 274 3.02 12.64 13.05
CA SER A 274 3.24 13.21 14.39
C SER A 274 2.31 12.64 15.45
N ASP A 275 1.29 11.88 15.06
CA ASP A 275 0.36 11.26 15.99
C ASP A 275 0.94 9.97 16.60
N PRO A 276 0.56 9.62 17.83
CA PRO A 276 0.99 8.37 18.44
C PRO A 276 0.41 7.16 17.71
N ILE A 277 1.17 6.06 17.73
CA ILE A 277 0.71 4.76 17.24
C ILE A 277 -0.09 4.09 18.36
N GLU A 278 -1.40 4.02 18.18
CA GLU A 278 -2.36 3.47 19.14
C GLU A 278 -3.24 2.41 18.47
N ALA A 279 -3.82 1.53 19.30
CA ALA A 279 -4.73 0.48 18.84
C ALA A 279 -6.14 1.07 18.66
N PHE A 280 -6.58 1.22 17.43
CA PHE A 280 -7.93 1.63 17.08
C PHE A 280 -8.76 0.41 16.67
N VAL A 281 -9.90 0.23 17.27
CA VAL A 281 -10.83 -0.88 16.94
C VAL A 281 -11.81 -0.52 15.82
N ASP A 282 -11.87 0.75 15.45
CA ASP A 282 -12.78 1.29 14.43
C ASP A 282 -12.03 2.27 13.51
N SER A 283 -12.24 2.14 12.21
CA SER A 283 -11.68 3.03 11.19
C SER A 283 -12.22 4.48 11.29
N ASN A 284 -13.39 4.71 11.89
CA ASN A 284 -13.93 6.05 12.11
C ASN A 284 -12.99 6.90 12.96
N GLN A 285 -12.38 6.32 14.00
CA GLN A 285 -11.42 7.01 14.85
C GLN A 285 -10.16 7.42 14.09
N LEU A 286 -9.72 6.61 13.12
CA LEU A 286 -8.61 6.95 12.23
C LEU A 286 -8.99 8.08 11.27
N MET A 287 -10.22 8.07 10.73
CA MET A 287 -10.72 9.12 9.83
C MET A 287 -10.82 10.48 10.52
N GLU A 288 -11.39 10.54 11.73
CA GLU A 288 -11.59 11.79 12.47
C GLU A 288 -10.29 12.59 12.68
N SER A 289 -9.19 11.88 12.88
CA SER A 289 -7.89 12.47 13.19
C SER A 289 -6.94 12.53 12.00
N PHE A 290 -7.39 12.12 10.79
CA PHE A 290 -6.56 12.10 9.61
C PHE A 290 -6.23 13.52 9.11
N ASP A 291 -4.92 13.77 8.80
CA ASP A 291 -4.45 15.02 8.19
C ASP A 291 -3.12 14.77 7.47
N PHE A 292 -3.01 15.16 6.21
CA PHE A 292 -1.77 15.09 5.44
C PHE A 292 -0.64 15.92 6.05
N ALA A 293 -0.94 17.03 6.71
CA ALA A 293 0.06 17.88 7.35
C ALA A 293 0.83 17.20 8.48
N LYS A 294 0.30 16.11 9.02
CA LYS A 294 0.96 15.34 10.09
C LYS A 294 2.05 14.38 9.58
N PHE A 295 2.11 14.13 8.27
CA PHE A 295 3.08 13.20 7.72
C PHE A 295 4.47 13.83 7.65
N SER A 296 5.48 13.10 8.14
CA SER A 296 6.89 13.47 7.98
C SER A 296 7.37 13.20 6.54
N ARG A 297 8.46 13.86 6.15
CA ARG A 297 9.10 13.61 4.84
C ARG A 297 10.14 12.47 4.88
N GLY A 298 10.48 11.98 6.06
CA GLY A 298 11.45 10.91 6.26
C GLY A 298 10.78 9.53 6.14
N SER A 299 11.52 8.55 5.60
CA SER A 299 11.05 7.16 5.49
C SER A 299 10.82 6.55 6.88
N PRO A 300 9.58 6.19 7.25
CA PRO A 300 9.29 5.60 8.54
C PRO A 300 9.74 4.14 8.56
N LYS A 301 10.21 3.71 9.74
CA LYS A 301 10.68 2.35 9.97
C LYS A 301 9.52 1.47 10.40
N LEU A 302 9.26 0.41 9.64
CA LEU A 302 8.23 -0.57 9.97
C LEU A 302 8.76 -1.57 11.00
N ASP A 303 8.29 -1.45 12.24
CA ASP A 303 8.60 -2.38 13.32
C ASP A 303 7.48 -3.41 13.45
N THR A 304 7.83 -4.67 13.25
CA THR A 304 6.89 -5.80 13.32
C THR A 304 6.54 -6.17 14.75
N GLU A 305 7.43 -5.91 15.72
CA GLU A 305 7.10 -6.12 17.13
C GLU A 305 6.02 -5.11 17.57
N GLU A 306 6.06 -3.88 17.05
CA GLU A 306 4.99 -2.91 17.32
C GLU A 306 3.66 -3.38 16.72
N LEU A 307 3.68 -3.95 15.52
CA LEU A 307 2.48 -4.52 14.90
C LEU A 307 1.89 -5.66 15.75
N MET A 308 2.72 -6.55 16.28
CA MET A 308 2.26 -7.63 17.18
C MET A 308 1.70 -7.07 18.50
N ARG A 309 2.34 -6.04 19.07
CA ARG A 309 1.82 -5.35 20.27
C ARG A 309 0.47 -4.69 20.01
N LEU A 310 0.30 -4.05 18.85
CA LEU A 310 -1.00 -3.49 18.45
C LEU A 310 -2.07 -4.58 18.32
N ASN A 311 -1.71 -5.72 17.71
CA ASN A 311 -2.63 -6.84 17.56
C ASN A 311 -3.18 -7.32 18.89
N ALA A 312 -2.30 -7.54 19.88
CA ALA A 312 -2.71 -7.92 21.23
C ALA A 312 -3.64 -6.87 21.87
N ARG A 313 -3.32 -5.57 21.72
CA ARG A 313 -4.15 -4.48 22.24
C ARG A 313 -5.52 -4.39 21.55
N ILE A 314 -5.61 -4.69 20.25
CA ILE A 314 -6.89 -4.78 19.54
C ILE A 314 -7.74 -5.90 20.11
N LEU A 315 -7.19 -7.11 20.28
CA LEU A 315 -7.90 -8.24 20.86
C LEU A 315 -8.40 -7.95 22.29
N GLN A 316 -7.60 -7.25 23.10
CA GLN A 316 -8.00 -6.83 24.45
C GLN A 316 -9.22 -5.91 24.48
N GLN A 317 -9.46 -5.16 23.40
CA GLN A 317 -10.60 -4.24 23.28
C GLN A 317 -11.77 -4.85 22.50
N THR A 318 -11.55 -5.96 21.79
CA THR A 318 -12.56 -6.59 20.93
C THR A 318 -13.68 -7.22 21.77
N SER A 319 -14.94 -6.99 21.40
CA SER A 319 -16.08 -7.60 22.05
C SER A 319 -16.24 -9.06 21.68
N PHE A 320 -16.97 -9.82 22.50
CA PHE A 320 -17.28 -11.22 22.19
C PHE A 320 -18.08 -11.36 20.90
N GLU A 321 -19.05 -10.47 20.68
CA GLU A 321 -19.89 -10.47 19.49
C GLU A 321 -19.06 -10.36 18.21
N ALA A 322 -17.98 -9.55 18.22
CA ALA A 322 -17.12 -9.35 17.06
C ALA A 322 -16.26 -10.57 16.69
N VAL A 323 -16.03 -11.49 17.65
CA VAL A 323 -15.22 -12.70 17.42
C VAL A 323 -16.04 -13.99 17.40
N ARG A 324 -17.30 -13.95 17.80
CA ARG A 324 -18.17 -15.13 18.01
C ARG A 324 -18.19 -16.08 16.82
N ASP A 325 -18.48 -15.55 15.64
CA ASP A 325 -18.59 -16.37 14.42
C ASP A 325 -17.22 -16.98 14.04
N ARG A 326 -16.16 -16.23 14.27
CA ARG A 326 -14.78 -16.69 14.03
C ARG A 326 -14.38 -17.80 14.99
N LEU A 327 -14.78 -17.69 16.26
CA LEU A 327 -14.58 -18.73 17.27
C LEU A 327 -15.35 -20.01 16.90
N GLY A 328 -16.60 -19.86 16.41
CA GLY A 328 -17.38 -20.99 15.88
C GLY A 328 -16.65 -21.69 14.71
N ASN A 329 -16.12 -20.93 13.76
CA ASN A 329 -15.33 -21.49 12.64
C ASN A 329 -14.04 -22.19 13.08
N MET A 330 -13.57 -21.93 14.30
CA MET A 330 -12.43 -22.61 14.93
C MET A 330 -12.83 -23.84 15.73
N GLY A 331 -14.13 -24.22 15.75
CA GLY A 331 -14.66 -25.33 16.54
C GLY A 331 -14.81 -25.01 18.03
N LEU A 332 -15.00 -23.73 18.37
CA LEU A 332 -15.11 -23.23 19.74
C LEU A 332 -16.51 -22.65 20.02
N GLU A 333 -17.56 -23.27 19.49
CA GLU A 333 -18.96 -22.82 19.64
C GLU A 333 -19.44 -22.80 21.10
N GLU A 334 -18.85 -23.66 21.95
CA GLU A 334 -19.17 -23.72 23.38
C GLU A 334 -18.49 -22.60 24.20
N LEU A 335 -17.59 -21.82 23.59
CA LEU A 335 -16.91 -20.73 24.27
C LEU A 335 -17.88 -19.58 24.47
N ASP A 336 -18.07 -19.19 25.74
CA ASP A 336 -18.98 -18.11 26.10
C ASP A 336 -18.28 -16.76 26.29
N GLN A 337 -19.08 -15.73 26.50
CA GLN A 337 -18.62 -14.38 26.70
C GLN A 337 -17.72 -14.23 27.93
N ASP A 338 -18.04 -14.92 29.03
CA ASP A 338 -17.29 -14.81 30.26
C ASP A 338 -15.87 -15.34 30.09
N PHE A 339 -15.73 -16.48 29.40
CA PHE A 339 -14.42 -17.04 29.08
C PHE A 339 -13.63 -16.11 28.15
N TRP A 340 -14.28 -15.55 27.13
CA TRP A 340 -13.61 -14.58 26.24
C TRP A 340 -13.01 -13.42 27.03
N TYR A 341 -13.81 -12.77 27.88
CA TYR A 341 -13.35 -11.61 28.64
C TYR A 341 -12.29 -11.98 29.71
N ALA A 342 -12.29 -13.20 30.20
CA ALA A 342 -11.26 -13.68 31.14
C ALA A 342 -9.90 -13.87 30.48
N VAL A 343 -9.86 -14.29 29.19
CA VAL A 343 -8.59 -14.70 28.54
C VAL A 343 -8.07 -13.71 27.49
N ARG A 344 -8.92 -12.86 26.89
CA ARG A 344 -8.53 -11.98 25.78
C ARG A 344 -7.31 -11.09 26.08
N ALA A 345 -7.09 -10.72 27.33
CA ALA A 345 -5.94 -9.92 27.76
C ALA A 345 -4.59 -10.66 27.61
N ASN A 346 -4.62 -11.99 27.46
CA ASN A 346 -3.44 -12.83 27.34
C ASN A 346 -3.19 -13.29 25.88
N LEU A 347 -4.02 -12.84 24.93
CA LEU A 347 -3.92 -13.26 23.53
C LEU A 347 -2.99 -12.34 22.75
N GLY A 348 -2.00 -12.89 22.08
CA GLY A 348 -1.22 -12.21 21.05
C GLY A 348 -1.91 -12.23 19.68
N LYS A 349 -2.58 -13.34 19.39
CA LYS A 349 -3.44 -13.55 18.22
C LYS A 349 -4.67 -14.37 18.58
N LEU A 350 -5.73 -14.27 17.78
CA LEU A 350 -7.01 -14.93 18.09
C LEU A 350 -6.84 -16.46 18.28
N ALA A 351 -5.98 -17.09 17.50
CA ALA A 351 -5.73 -18.52 17.56
C ALA A 351 -5.19 -19.00 18.92
N ASP A 352 -4.54 -18.13 19.70
CA ASP A 352 -4.00 -18.48 21.03
C ASP A 352 -5.11 -18.91 22.01
N ILE A 353 -6.37 -18.51 21.74
CA ILE A 353 -7.52 -18.89 22.57
C ILE A 353 -7.73 -20.40 22.62
N GLN A 354 -7.33 -21.15 21.59
CA GLN A 354 -7.42 -22.61 21.57
C GLN A 354 -6.60 -23.24 22.71
N THR A 355 -5.42 -22.68 22.98
CA THR A 355 -4.56 -23.12 24.08
C THR A 355 -5.25 -22.88 25.42
N TRP A 356 -5.82 -21.69 25.62
CA TRP A 356 -6.55 -21.35 26.84
C TRP A 356 -7.81 -22.21 27.04
N TRP A 357 -8.53 -22.46 25.93
CA TRP A 357 -9.70 -23.34 25.96
C TRP A 357 -9.32 -24.77 26.34
N HIS A 358 -8.22 -25.28 25.77
CA HIS A 358 -7.71 -26.60 26.13
C HIS A 358 -7.31 -26.70 27.63
N VAL A 359 -6.68 -25.66 28.18
CA VAL A 359 -6.36 -25.59 29.61
C VAL A 359 -7.63 -25.61 30.47
N ALA A 360 -8.69 -24.91 30.05
CA ALA A 360 -9.94 -24.85 30.85
C ALA A 360 -10.79 -26.12 30.76
N LYS A 361 -10.82 -26.78 29.60
CA LYS A 361 -11.68 -27.96 29.34
C LYS A 361 -10.94 -29.31 29.48
N GLY A 362 -9.58 -29.29 29.46
CA GLY A 362 -8.63 -30.37 29.62
C GLY A 362 -8.99 -31.70 29.07
N PRO A 363 -8.20 -32.75 29.19
CA PRO A 363 -7.17 -32.98 30.22
C PRO A 363 -5.83 -32.30 29.91
N VAL A 364 -5.25 -31.63 30.87
CA VAL A 364 -3.92 -31.04 30.76
C VAL A 364 -2.92 -31.95 31.49
N THR A 365 -1.83 -32.32 30.83
CA THR A 365 -0.70 -32.96 31.48
C THR A 365 0.25 -31.87 31.99
N PRO A 366 0.29 -31.60 33.31
CA PRO A 366 1.13 -30.54 33.84
C PRO A 366 2.62 -30.92 33.72
N VAL A 367 3.47 -29.97 33.37
CA VAL A 367 4.92 -30.10 33.52
C VAL A 367 5.27 -29.63 34.93
N ILE A 368 5.70 -30.58 35.78
CA ILE A 368 6.03 -30.31 37.18
C ILE A 368 7.55 -30.43 37.33
N GLU A 369 8.22 -29.29 37.47
CA GLU A 369 9.68 -29.22 37.66
C GLU A 369 10.05 -29.48 39.15
N ASP A 370 9.22 -29.03 40.08
CA ASP A 370 9.42 -29.16 41.51
C ASP A 370 8.14 -29.73 42.18
N PRO A 371 8.06 -31.06 42.39
CA PRO A 371 6.91 -31.71 43.04
C PRO A 371 6.66 -31.27 44.48
N ASP A 372 7.73 -30.97 45.23
CA ASP A 372 7.62 -30.56 46.65
C ASP A 372 7.04 -29.14 46.75
N TYR A 373 7.49 -28.25 45.88
CA TYR A 373 6.90 -26.91 45.78
C TYR A 373 5.41 -26.95 45.41
N ILE A 374 5.03 -27.76 44.42
CA ILE A 374 3.63 -27.89 44.00
C ILE A 374 2.78 -28.48 45.12
N THR A 375 3.31 -29.46 45.84
CA THR A 375 2.61 -30.06 47.01
C THR A 375 2.37 -28.99 48.09
N THR A 376 3.35 -28.17 48.39
CA THR A 376 3.23 -27.08 49.37
C THR A 376 2.25 -26.01 48.90
N ALA A 377 2.37 -25.56 47.64
CA ALA A 377 1.47 -24.59 47.04
C ALA A 377 0.00 -25.07 47.07
N SER A 378 -0.24 -26.35 46.74
CA SER A 378 -1.59 -26.95 46.76
C SER A 378 -2.24 -26.91 48.13
N ARG A 379 -1.46 -27.08 49.22
CA ARG A 379 -1.98 -27.01 50.59
C ARG A 379 -2.40 -25.58 50.97
N LEU A 380 -1.82 -24.59 50.37
CA LEU A 380 -2.12 -23.17 50.60
C LEU A 380 -3.28 -22.67 49.75
N LEU A 381 -3.81 -23.48 48.82
CA LEU A 381 -4.94 -23.11 48.00
C LEU A 381 -6.20 -22.88 48.85
N PRO A 382 -6.85 -21.72 48.77
CA PRO A 382 -8.10 -21.46 49.49
C PRO A 382 -9.19 -22.51 49.17
N LYS A 383 -10.05 -22.79 50.13
CA LYS A 383 -11.19 -23.70 49.93
C LYS A 383 -12.23 -23.03 48.99
N ALA A 384 -12.86 -23.86 48.17
CA ALA A 384 -13.98 -23.43 47.35
C ALA A 384 -15.16 -22.92 48.20
N PRO A 385 -16.01 -22.00 47.68
CA PRO A 385 -16.03 -21.51 46.30
C PRO A 385 -14.90 -20.52 46.03
N TRP A 386 -14.35 -20.61 44.81
CA TRP A 386 -13.30 -19.71 44.34
C TRP A 386 -13.93 -18.50 43.64
N ASP A 387 -13.30 -17.32 43.81
CA ASP A 387 -13.69 -16.06 43.24
C ASP A 387 -12.48 -15.28 42.67
N GLU A 388 -12.71 -14.06 42.20
CA GLU A 388 -11.67 -13.21 41.64
C GLU A 388 -10.50 -12.92 42.59
N SER A 389 -10.73 -12.97 43.91
CA SER A 389 -9.70 -12.73 44.93
C SER A 389 -8.85 -13.96 45.21
N THR A 390 -9.33 -15.16 44.86
CA THR A 390 -8.72 -16.45 45.21
C THR A 390 -7.29 -16.57 44.69
N TRP A 391 -7.04 -16.21 43.45
CA TRP A 391 -5.70 -16.26 42.87
C TRP A 391 -4.70 -15.39 43.62
N LYS A 392 -5.09 -14.14 43.93
CA LYS A 392 -4.23 -13.24 44.70
C LYS A 392 -3.96 -13.76 46.09
N THR A 393 -4.99 -14.21 46.82
CA THR A 393 -4.88 -14.76 48.16
C THR A 393 -3.95 -15.96 48.19
N TRP A 394 -4.08 -16.86 47.19
CA TRP A 394 -3.23 -18.04 47.07
C TRP A 394 -1.78 -17.68 46.81
N THR A 395 -1.54 -16.83 45.82
CA THR A 395 -0.17 -16.41 45.43
C THR A 395 0.52 -15.61 46.51
N ASP A 396 -0.21 -14.80 47.29
CA ASP A 396 0.34 -14.09 48.45
C ASP A 396 0.72 -15.06 49.57
N ALA A 397 -0.09 -16.10 49.81
CA ALA A 397 0.23 -17.17 50.79
C ALA A 397 1.45 -18.01 50.38
N ILE A 398 1.69 -18.23 49.09
CA ILE A 398 2.86 -18.95 48.58
C ILE A 398 4.14 -18.10 48.74
N LYS A 399 4.05 -16.78 48.65
CA LYS A 399 5.19 -15.86 48.78
C LYS A 399 5.58 -15.61 50.24
N ALA A 400 4.69 -15.81 51.20
CA ALA A 400 4.90 -15.61 52.62
C ALA A 400 5.68 -16.79 53.24
#